data_35d5d03da4b9be8144e6032f72742fc4
#
_entry.id   35d5d03da4b9be8144e6032f72742fc4
#
_cell.length_a   1.000
_cell.length_b   1.000
_cell.length_c   1.000
_cell.angle_alpha   90.00
_cell.angle_beta   90.00
_cell.angle_gamma   90.00
#
_symmetry.space_group_name_H-M   'P 1'
#
loop_
_entity.id
_entity.type
_entity.pdbx_description
1 polymer ?
#
loop_
_entity_poly.entity_id
_entity_poly.type
_entity_poly.pdbx_seq_one_letter_code
_entity_poly.pdbx_strand_id
1 'polypeptide(L)'
;MNTKNLQGPEKTSTFMGLTEDMKRVISEQRLAFVATVCPDGTPNLSPKGTIAAFDKEHLVFANIRSPATIRNLETNPSTEINIVDPFCRKGYRFKG
;
A
#
# COMPACT_ATOMS: atom_id res chain seq x y z
N MET A 1 -1.76 9.24 -0.57
CA MET A 1 -0.68 8.42 -1.11
C MET A 1 -1.03 8.02 -2.54
N ASN A 2 -0.10 8.20 -3.43
CA ASN A 2 -0.29 7.91 -4.85
C ASN A 2 0.30 6.54 -5.20
N THR A 3 -0.47 5.72 -5.90
CA THR A 3 -0.03 4.39 -6.33
C THR A 3 0.05 4.37 -7.85
N LYS A 4 1.23 4.62 -8.39
CA LYS A 4 1.42 4.69 -9.85
C LYS A 4 1.72 3.34 -10.47
N ASN A 5 2.37 2.46 -9.75
CA ASN A 5 2.77 1.16 -10.25
C ASN A 5 2.10 0.08 -9.44
N LEU A 6 0.95 -0.36 -9.90
CA LEU A 6 0.18 -1.40 -9.23
C LEU A 6 0.54 -2.75 -9.79
N GLN A 7 0.81 -3.69 -8.91
CA GLN A 7 1.17 -5.03 -9.28
C GLN A 7 0.33 -6.02 -8.50
N GLY A 8 -0.27 -6.96 -9.20
CA GLY A 8 -0.86 -8.11 -8.56
C GLY A 8 0.23 -9.13 -8.21
N PRO A 9 -0.06 -10.10 -7.35
CA PRO A 9 0.93 -11.11 -6.92
C PRO A 9 1.40 -12.01 -8.05
N GLU A 10 0.64 -12.10 -9.12
CA GLU A 10 0.89 -13.03 -10.19
C GLU A 10 1.60 -12.44 -11.39
N LYS A 11 1.70 -11.13 -11.45
CA LYS A 11 2.34 -10.48 -12.58
C LYS A 11 2.70 -9.06 -12.29
N THR A 12 3.74 -8.62 -12.96
CA THR A 12 4.09 -7.22 -13.08
C THR A 12 3.69 -6.81 -14.48
N SER A 13 2.70 -6.02 -14.64
CA SER A 13 2.29 -5.58 -15.95
C SER A 13 2.06 -4.09 -15.94
N THR A 14 2.00 -3.51 -17.11
CA THR A 14 1.55 -2.15 -17.25
C THR A 14 0.19 -2.04 -16.62
N PHE A 15 0.05 -1.14 -15.70
CA PHE A 15 -1.15 -1.07 -14.91
C PHE A 15 -1.69 0.35 -14.88
N MET A 16 -2.97 0.48 -15.12
CA MET A 16 -3.62 1.76 -15.35
C MET A 16 -4.53 2.20 -14.21
N GLY A 17 -4.52 1.50 -13.09
CA GLY A 17 -5.32 1.86 -11.93
C GLY A 17 -5.82 0.65 -11.14
N LEU A 18 -6.62 0.91 -10.12
CA LEU A 18 -7.15 -0.14 -9.26
C LEU A 18 -8.26 -0.93 -9.98
N THR A 19 -8.13 -2.25 -9.99
CA THR A 19 -9.19 -3.13 -10.48
C THR A 19 -10.30 -3.26 -9.45
N GLU A 20 -11.45 -3.78 -9.87
CA GLU A 20 -12.55 -4.03 -8.94
C GLU A 20 -12.16 -5.03 -7.86
N ASP A 21 -11.38 -6.06 -8.22
CA ASP A 21 -10.92 -7.03 -7.24
C ASP A 21 -9.96 -6.43 -6.22
N MET A 22 -9.06 -5.55 -6.65
CA MET A 22 -8.19 -4.82 -5.73
C MET A 22 -8.98 -3.98 -4.76
N LYS A 23 -9.99 -3.26 -5.25
CA LYS A 23 -10.87 -2.45 -4.39
C LYS A 23 -11.64 -3.32 -3.40
N ARG A 24 -12.10 -4.49 -3.84
CA ARG A 24 -12.79 -5.44 -2.98
C ARG A 24 -11.87 -5.90 -1.84
N VAL A 25 -10.67 -6.32 -2.15
CA VAL A 25 -9.71 -6.78 -1.14
C VAL A 25 -9.40 -5.66 -0.16
N ILE A 26 -9.17 -4.45 -0.65
CA ILE A 26 -8.92 -3.28 0.20
C ILE A 26 -10.08 -3.05 1.17
N SER A 27 -11.31 -3.06 0.67
CA SER A 27 -12.47 -2.76 1.51
C SER A 27 -12.81 -3.86 2.50
N GLU A 28 -12.55 -5.12 2.14
CA GLU A 28 -12.84 -6.26 3.01
C GLU A 28 -11.78 -6.48 4.08
N GLN A 29 -10.51 -6.39 3.70
CA GLN A 29 -9.42 -6.70 4.62
C GLN A 29 -9.03 -5.51 5.49
N ARG A 30 -8.94 -4.34 4.90
CA ARG A 30 -8.62 -3.08 5.58
C ARG A 30 -7.27 -3.02 6.28
N LEU A 31 -6.65 -4.14 6.53
CA LEU A 31 -5.33 -4.19 7.13
C LEU A 31 -4.30 -4.23 6.01
N ALA A 32 -3.44 -3.25 5.99
CA ALA A 32 -2.36 -3.17 5.03
C ALA A 32 -1.03 -3.02 5.77
N PHE A 33 0.04 -3.42 5.11
CA PHE A 33 1.40 -3.19 5.60
C PHE A 33 2.04 -2.17 4.68
N VAL A 34 2.49 -1.08 5.27
CA VAL A 34 3.10 0.03 4.52
C VAL A 34 4.60 0.01 4.78
N ALA A 35 5.36 -0.22 3.72
CA ALA A 35 6.82 -0.21 3.78
C ALA A 35 7.34 1.15 3.33
N THR A 36 8.27 1.69 4.09
CA THR A 36 8.95 2.94 3.78
C THR A 36 10.44 2.77 4.00
N VAL A 37 11.23 3.76 3.62
CA VAL A 37 12.68 3.72 3.73
C VAL A 37 13.12 4.69 4.83
N CYS A 38 13.86 4.17 5.81
CA CYS A 38 14.44 4.99 6.87
C CYS A 38 15.60 5.82 6.32
N PRO A 39 15.99 6.90 7.02
CA PRO A 39 17.10 7.74 6.56
C PRO A 39 18.43 7.00 6.35
N ASP A 40 18.64 5.91 7.08
CA ASP A 40 19.84 5.09 6.93
C ASP A 40 19.73 4.03 5.83
N GLY A 41 18.62 4.04 5.08
CA GLY A 41 18.39 3.09 3.99
C GLY A 41 17.73 1.79 4.39
N THR A 42 17.50 1.55 5.68
CA THR A 42 16.84 0.34 6.14
C THR A 42 15.33 0.42 5.93
N PRO A 43 14.66 -0.72 5.73
CA PRO A 43 13.21 -0.72 5.58
C PRO A 43 12.50 -0.51 6.91
N ASN A 44 11.33 0.11 6.83
CA ASN A 44 10.40 0.25 7.94
C ASN A 44 9.05 -0.29 7.48
N LEU A 45 8.44 -1.16 8.27
CA LEU A 45 7.16 -1.76 7.93
C LEU A 45 6.16 -1.43 9.02
N SER A 46 5.02 -0.88 8.63
CA SER A 46 3.99 -0.45 9.57
C SER A 46 2.62 -0.97 9.15
N PRO A 47 1.87 -1.63 10.05
CA PRO A 47 0.50 -2.01 9.75
C PRO A 47 -0.42 -0.80 9.83
N LYS A 48 -1.39 -0.76 8.92
CA LYS A 48 -2.41 0.29 8.86
C LYS A 48 -3.78 -0.35 8.72
N GLY A 49 -4.66 -0.08 9.67
CA GLY A 49 -6.03 -0.60 9.64
C GLY A 49 -7.03 0.34 8.98
N THR A 50 -6.57 1.45 8.43
CA THR A 50 -7.44 2.49 7.88
C THR A 50 -7.24 2.70 6.38
N ILE A 51 -6.68 1.72 5.71
CA ILE A 51 -6.44 1.82 4.27
C ILE A 51 -7.75 1.84 3.51
N ALA A 52 -7.83 2.70 2.51
CA ALA A 52 -8.99 2.77 1.62
C ALA A 52 -8.57 3.21 0.23
N ALA A 53 -9.33 2.79 -0.77
CA ALA A 53 -9.16 3.29 -2.12
C ALA A 53 -9.83 4.66 -2.21
N PHE A 54 -9.08 5.66 -2.61
CA PHE A 54 -9.61 7.01 -2.80
C PHE A 54 -10.16 7.19 -4.21
N ASP A 55 -9.38 6.82 -5.21
CA ASP A 55 -9.78 6.79 -6.60
C ASP A 55 -9.02 5.67 -7.32
N LYS A 56 -9.03 5.67 -8.65
CA LYS A 56 -8.39 4.61 -9.44
C LYS A 56 -6.88 4.52 -9.26
N GLU A 57 -6.25 5.58 -8.80
CA GLU A 57 -4.80 5.66 -8.73
C GLU A 57 -4.25 5.97 -7.33
N HIS A 58 -5.14 6.14 -6.35
CA HIS A 58 -4.72 6.57 -5.02
C HIS A 58 -5.30 5.69 -3.93
N LEU A 59 -4.43 5.33 -3.01
CA LEU A 59 -4.82 4.75 -1.74
C LEU A 59 -4.58 5.79 -0.65
N VAL A 60 -5.42 5.80 0.36
CA VAL A 60 -5.28 6.68 1.51
C VAL A 60 -5.32 5.88 2.80
N PHE A 61 -4.68 6.38 3.83
CA PHE A 61 -4.80 5.83 5.17
C PHE A 61 -4.68 6.97 6.18
N ALA A 62 -5.34 6.79 7.32
CA ALA A 62 -5.21 7.77 8.39
C ALA A 62 -3.86 7.62 9.07
N ASN A 63 -3.19 8.73 9.30
CA ASN A 63 -1.90 8.75 9.96
C ASN A 63 -2.09 8.84 11.48
N ILE A 64 -2.42 7.71 12.08
CA ILE A 64 -2.59 7.62 13.53
C ILE A 64 -1.40 6.87 14.09
N ARG A 65 -0.63 7.51 14.95
CA ARG A 65 0.50 6.89 15.66
C ARG A 65 1.58 6.30 14.74
N SER A 66 1.91 7.01 13.68
CA SER A 66 2.95 6.55 12.75
C SER A 66 3.91 7.67 12.35
N PRO A 67 4.52 8.38 13.30
CA PRO A 67 5.40 9.48 12.96
C PRO A 67 6.62 9.07 12.14
N ALA A 68 7.14 7.86 12.35
CA ALA A 68 8.28 7.37 11.60
C ALA A 68 7.94 7.15 10.13
N THR A 69 6.76 6.61 9.84
CA THR A 69 6.30 6.40 8.46
C THR A 69 6.22 7.72 7.72
N ILE A 70 5.65 8.74 8.33
CA ILE A 70 5.49 10.06 7.70
C ILE A 70 6.84 10.72 7.50
N ARG A 71 7.72 10.68 8.48
CA ARG A 71 9.07 11.24 8.33
C ARG A 71 9.85 10.56 7.21
N ASN A 72 9.73 9.24 7.11
CA ASN A 72 10.38 8.50 6.05
C ASN A 72 9.88 8.93 4.67
N LEU A 73 8.56 9.09 4.52
CA LEU A 73 7.97 9.50 3.25
C LEU A 73 8.34 10.93 2.87
N GLU A 74 8.52 11.81 3.84
CA GLU A 74 8.96 13.19 3.57
C GLU A 74 10.39 13.22 3.02
N THR A 75 11.25 12.32 3.48
CA THR A 75 12.64 12.24 3.06
C THR A 75 12.81 11.39 1.81
N ASN A 76 12.08 10.28 1.74
CA ASN A 76 12.13 9.34 0.62
C ASN A 76 10.71 8.88 0.33
N PRO A 77 10.11 9.34 -0.78
CA PRO A 77 8.72 9.02 -1.09
C PRO A 77 8.48 7.60 -1.59
N SER A 78 9.52 6.80 -1.75
CA SER A 78 9.36 5.41 -2.16
C SER A 78 8.61 4.62 -1.11
N THR A 79 7.56 3.94 -1.51
CA THR A 79 6.72 3.16 -0.62
C THR A 79 6.13 1.96 -1.32
N GLU A 80 5.78 0.97 -0.55
CA GLU A 80 5.05 -0.19 -1.05
C GLU A 80 4.01 -0.58 -0.01
N ILE A 81 2.81 -0.88 -0.48
CA ILE A 81 1.70 -1.29 0.37
C ILE A 81 1.31 -2.71 -0.02
N ASN A 82 1.16 -3.56 0.98
CA ASN A 82 0.73 -4.94 0.78
C ASN A 82 -0.56 -5.21 1.53
N ILE A 83 -1.52 -5.80 0.83
CA ILE A 83 -2.80 -6.22 1.39
C ILE A 83 -3.02 -7.67 1.01
N VAL A 84 -3.44 -8.49 1.97
CA VAL A 84 -3.62 -9.92 1.77
C VAL A 84 -5.02 -10.33 2.19
N ASP A 85 -5.65 -11.16 1.37
CA ASP A 85 -6.85 -11.91 1.72
C ASP A 85 -6.40 -13.32 2.12
N PRO A 86 -6.34 -13.62 3.41
CA PRO A 86 -5.82 -14.90 3.88
C PRO A 86 -6.72 -16.10 3.54
N PHE A 87 -8.01 -15.86 3.35
CA PHE A 87 -8.94 -16.94 3.00
C PHE A 87 -8.74 -17.41 1.57
N CYS A 88 -8.54 -16.47 0.65
CA CYS A 88 -8.30 -16.77 -0.76
C CYS A 88 -6.81 -16.96 -1.07
N ARG A 89 -5.94 -16.72 -0.11
CA ARG A 89 -4.47 -16.72 -0.30
C ARG A 89 -4.05 -15.83 -1.45
N LYS A 90 -4.63 -14.65 -1.50
CA LYS A 90 -4.42 -13.68 -2.56
C LYS A 90 -4.03 -12.35 -1.95
N GLY A 91 -3.10 -11.68 -2.59
CA GLY A 91 -2.64 -10.39 -2.12
C GLY A 91 -2.24 -9.50 -3.27
N TYR A 92 -2.09 -8.21 -2.95
CA TYR A 92 -1.67 -7.20 -3.90
C TYR A 92 -0.59 -6.34 -3.29
N ARG A 93 0.35 -5.93 -4.14
CA ARG A 93 1.37 -4.95 -3.79
C ARG A 93 1.13 -3.70 -4.63
N PHE A 94 1.17 -2.56 -3.96
CA PHE A 94 1.00 -1.27 -4.60
C PHE A 94 2.26 -0.45 -4.37
N LYS A 95 2.92 -0.07 -5.44
CA LYS A 95 4.12 0.76 -5.38
C LYS A 95 3.75 2.21 -5.65
N GLY A 96 4.20 3.09 -4.78
CA GLY A 96 3.90 4.50 -4.91
C GLY A 96 5.06 5.43 -4.66
#